data_355020091defae212e4ef55b029efa1d
#
_entry.id   355020091defae212e4ef55b029efa1d
#
_cell.length_a   1.000
_cell.length_b   1.000
_cell.length_c   1.000
_cell.angle_alpha   90.00
_cell.angle_beta   90.00
_cell.angle_gamma   90.00
#
_symmetry.space_group_name_H-M   'P 1'
#
loop_
_entity.id
_entity.type
_entity.pdbx_description
1 polymer ?
#
loop_
_entity_poly.entity_id
_entity_poly.type
_entity_poly.pdbx_seq_one_letter_code
_entity_poly.pdbx_strand_id
1 'polypeptide(L)'
;VGERPGVGERPGVGERPGVGNRPERIENRQEWQQNRVERRDEIRNQVQDNHPWANFWSDHPGWAAWRITAPYRWATWGVLTGWVGSGWSEPIVYAYGDNVYYSDDQVYYGDQPVATAEQYAQQAETIVANAPEVAPDKAEWMPLGVFALTPDGQASGPEPSLFLQLAISKEGIVSGTLHNSATNSTQTIEGMADKETQRVAWTVVGKTRPIMETGIANLTKDTSPALVHFADGQTQQWLMVRLEDPAAAK
;
A
#
# COMPACT_ATOMS: atom_id res chain seq x y z
N VAL A 1 4.21 -54.71 37.69
CA VAL A 1 3.35 -54.03 36.73
C VAL A 1 3.59 -52.54 36.99
N GLY A 2 4.49 -51.96 36.21
CA GLY A 2 4.87 -50.53 36.34
C GLY A 2 4.00 -49.70 35.40
N GLU A 3 3.35 -48.69 35.95
CA GLU A 3 2.59 -47.66 35.19
C GLU A 3 3.54 -46.80 34.33
N ARG A 4 3.17 -46.62 33.09
CA ARG A 4 3.85 -45.69 32.16
C ARG A 4 3.53 -44.23 32.57
N PRO A 5 4.51 -43.32 32.64
CA PRO A 5 4.26 -41.89 32.84
C PRO A 5 3.44 -41.33 31.67
N GLY A 6 2.40 -40.56 32.00
CA GLY A 6 1.53 -39.89 31.06
C GLY A 6 2.31 -38.99 30.08
N VAL A 7 1.89 -39.03 28.82
CA VAL A 7 2.35 -38.13 27.77
C VAL A 7 1.94 -36.70 28.16
N GLY A 8 2.90 -35.91 28.60
CA GLY A 8 2.67 -34.50 28.87
C GLY A 8 2.11 -33.79 27.63
N GLU A 9 1.06 -33.01 27.85
CA GLU A 9 0.49 -32.12 26.84
C GLU A 9 1.62 -31.24 26.23
N ARG A 10 1.73 -31.30 24.92
CA ARG A 10 2.62 -30.37 24.19
C ARG A 10 2.17 -28.95 24.50
N PRO A 11 3.08 -28.05 24.88
CA PRO A 11 2.74 -26.64 25.00
C PRO A 11 2.10 -26.18 23.69
N GLY A 12 0.97 -25.45 23.80
CA GLY A 12 0.27 -24.89 22.67
C GLY A 12 1.27 -24.16 21.77
N VAL A 13 1.08 -24.30 20.47
CA VAL A 13 1.86 -23.58 19.44
C VAL A 13 1.68 -22.11 19.72
N GLY A 14 2.60 -21.50 20.48
CA GLY A 14 2.64 -20.07 20.66
C GLY A 14 2.71 -19.43 19.29
N GLU A 15 1.88 -18.43 19.07
CA GLU A 15 1.91 -17.63 17.84
C GLU A 15 3.37 -17.26 17.55
N ARG A 16 3.88 -17.71 16.41
CA ARG A 16 5.22 -17.38 15.97
C ARG A 16 5.24 -15.88 15.74
N PRO A 17 6.19 -15.11 16.32
CA PRO A 17 6.36 -13.70 15.98
C PRO A 17 6.54 -13.60 14.45
N GLY A 18 5.74 -12.75 13.79
CA GLY A 18 5.80 -12.53 12.36
C GLY A 18 4.67 -13.15 11.52
N VAL A 19 3.74 -13.90 12.09
CA VAL A 19 2.61 -14.52 11.38
C VAL A 19 1.31 -13.76 11.65
N GLY A 20 1.31 -12.43 11.48
CA GLY A 20 0.08 -11.66 11.60
C GLY A 20 -0.43 -11.22 10.23
N ASN A 21 -1.69 -11.49 9.88
CA ASN A 21 -2.44 -10.99 8.72
C ASN A 21 -1.70 -11.01 7.37
N ARG A 22 -0.77 -11.96 7.18
CA ARG A 22 -0.15 -12.20 5.88
C ARG A 22 -1.23 -12.57 4.88
N PRO A 23 -1.14 -12.14 3.61
CA PRO A 23 -2.11 -12.50 2.59
C PRO A 23 -2.01 -13.99 2.27
N GLU A 24 -2.77 -14.80 2.99
CA GLU A 24 -2.96 -16.21 2.63
C GLU A 24 -3.79 -16.30 1.34
N ARG A 25 -3.80 -17.47 0.72
CA ARG A 25 -4.57 -17.69 -0.51
C ARG A 25 -6.07 -17.56 -0.22
N ILE A 26 -6.72 -16.63 -0.89
CA ILE A 26 -8.15 -16.38 -0.74
C ILE A 26 -8.94 -17.52 -1.38
N GLU A 27 -9.82 -18.18 -0.62
CA GLU A 27 -10.67 -19.26 -1.11
C GLU A 27 -11.82 -18.75 -1.97
N ASN A 28 -12.45 -17.63 -1.56
CA ASN A 28 -13.58 -17.03 -2.28
C ASN A 28 -13.24 -15.65 -2.85
N ARG A 29 -12.67 -15.64 -4.05
CA ARG A 29 -12.27 -14.39 -4.74
C ARG A 29 -13.43 -13.45 -5.02
N GLN A 30 -14.62 -13.97 -5.33
CA GLN A 30 -15.77 -13.14 -5.68
C GLN A 30 -16.25 -12.37 -4.45
N GLU A 31 -16.37 -13.03 -3.31
CA GLU A 31 -16.74 -12.41 -2.04
C GLU A 31 -15.71 -11.35 -1.63
N TRP A 32 -14.41 -11.67 -1.74
CA TRP A 32 -13.34 -10.73 -1.43
C TRP A 32 -13.39 -9.47 -2.31
N GLN A 33 -13.62 -9.63 -3.60
CA GLN A 33 -13.76 -8.50 -4.51
C GLN A 33 -15.01 -7.68 -4.19
N GLN A 34 -16.12 -8.32 -3.86
CA GLN A 34 -17.34 -7.66 -3.45
C GLN A 34 -17.12 -6.86 -2.16
N ASN A 35 -16.48 -7.44 -1.14
CA ASN A 35 -16.14 -6.77 0.10
C ASN A 35 -15.31 -5.50 -0.14
N ARG A 36 -14.34 -5.54 -1.07
CA ARG A 36 -13.57 -4.35 -1.44
C ARG A 36 -14.42 -3.26 -2.08
N VAL A 37 -15.39 -3.62 -2.93
CA VAL A 37 -16.31 -2.66 -3.54
C VAL A 37 -17.20 -2.04 -2.47
N GLU A 38 -17.80 -2.83 -1.59
CA GLU A 38 -18.65 -2.37 -0.50
C GLU A 38 -17.86 -1.47 0.46
N ARG A 39 -16.65 -1.88 0.83
CA ARG A 39 -15.77 -1.09 1.71
C ARG A 39 -15.33 0.23 1.07
N ARG A 40 -15.05 0.23 -0.24
CA ARG A 40 -14.78 1.46 -0.99
C ARG A 40 -15.93 2.45 -0.89
N ASP A 41 -17.13 1.97 -1.16
CA ASP A 41 -18.33 2.82 -1.20
C ASP A 41 -18.66 3.35 0.20
N GLU A 42 -18.52 2.51 1.24
CA GLU A 42 -18.66 2.93 2.63
C GLU A 42 -17.65 4.03 3.01
N ILE A 43 -16.35 3.82 2.71
CA ILE A 43 -15.30 4.80 3.00
C ILE A 43 -15.56 6.12 2.28
N ARG A 44 -15.92 6.08 1.00
CA ARG A 44 -16.23 7.30 0.24
C ARG A 44 -17.38 8.08 0.86
N ASN A 45 -18.42 7.38 1.31
CA ASN A 45 -19.55 8.01 2.02
C ASN A 45 -19.12 8.58 3.38
N GLN A 46 -18.34 7.84 4.18
CA GLN A 46 -17.84 8.30 5.49
C GLN A 46 -16.96 9.55 5.37
N VAL A 47 -16.11 9.61 4.34
CA VAL A 47 -15.15 10.70 4.15
C VAL A 47 -15.76 11.91 3.43
N GLN A 48 -16.88 11.74 2.70
CA GLN A 48 -17.49 12.81 1.91
C GLN A 48 -17.88 14.02 2.75
N ASP A 49 -18.41 13.80 3.96
CA ASP A 49 -18.84 14.87 4.86
C ASP A 49 -17.70 15.52 5.65
N ASN A 50 -16.61 14.78 5.88
CA ASN A 50 -15.46 15.19 6.70
C ASN A 50 -14.15 15.03 5.91
N HIS A 51 -14.09 15.56 4.68
CA HIS A 51 -12.94 15.35 3.81
C HIS A 51 -11.64 15.89 4.47
N PRO A 52 -10.73 15.00 4.94
CA PRO A 52 -9.58 15.42 5.74
C PRO A 52 -8.60 16.32 4.98
N TRP A 53 -8.76 16.39 3.66
CA TRP A 53 -7.90 17.15 2.77
C TRP A 53 -8.54 18.44 2.22
N ALA A 54 -9.83 18.70 2.52
CA ALA A 54 -10.53 19.85 1.95
C ALA A 54 -9.81 21.19 2.26
N ASN A 55 -9.26 21.31 3.46
CA ASN A 55 -8.50 22.48 3.91
C ASN A 55 -7.00 22.20 4.13
N PHE A 56 -6.57 20.94 3.98
CA PHE A 56 -5.21 20.51 4.31
C PHE A 56 -4.15 21.36 3.60
N TRP A 57 -4.33 21.63 2.33
CA TRP A 57 -3.37 22.39 1.51
C TRP A 57 -3.32 23.86 1.87
N SER A 58 -4.43 24.45 2.31
CA SER A 58 -4.46 25.82 2.81
C SER A 58 -3.81 25.94 4.19
N ASP A 59 -3.97 24.92 5.02
CA ASP A 59 -3.43 24.88 6.37
C ASP A 59 -1.96 24.47 6.42
N HIS A 60 -1.47 23.83 5.35
CA HIS A 60 -0.09 23.35 5.21
C HIS A 60 0.57 23.85 3.92
N PRO A 61 0.76 25.17 3.76
CA PRO A 61 1.29 25.74 2.50
C PRO A 61 2.70 25.26 2.15
N GLY A 62 3.50 24.80 3.13
CA GLY A 62 4.80 24.18 2.89
C GLY A 62 4.72 22.85 2.14
N TRP A 63 3.59 22.15 2.23
CA TRP A 63 3.33 20.92 1.50
C TRP A 63 2.87 21.17 0.06
N ALA A 64 2.33 22.38 -0.20
CA ALA A 64 2.03 22.85 -1.55
C ALA A 64 3.28 23.01 -2.43
N ALA A 65 4.48 22.98 -1.84
CA ALA A 65 5.75 22.97 -2.58
C ALA A 65 5.88 21.76 -3.53
N TRP A 66 5.15 20.69 -3.31
CA TRP A 66 5.00 19.56 -4.23
C TRP A 66 4.27 19.93 -5.53
N ARG A 67 3.75 21.15 -5.65
CA ARG A 67 3.11 21.71 -6.85
C ARG A 67 2.13 20.76 -7.54
N ILE A 68 1.49 19.89 -6.77
CA ILE A 68 0.42 19.05 -7.28
C ILE A 68 -0.83 19.92 -7.28
N THR A 69 -1.07 20.58 -8.38
CA THR A 69 -2.23 21.46 -8.57
C THR A 69 -3.56 20.71 -8.60
N ALA A 70 -3.51 19.36 -8.64
CA ALA A 70 -4.68 18.50 -8.69
C ALA A 70 -4.39 17.16 -7.98
N PRO A 71 -4.37 17.11 -6.62
CA PRO A 71 -3.97 15.92 -5.86
C PRO A 71 -4.91 14.71 -6.07
N TYR A 72 -6.17 14.96 -6.41
CA TYR A 72 -7.15 13.92 -6.70
C TYR A 72 -7.11 13.41 -8.14
N ARG A 73 -6.37 14.07 -9.02
CA ARG A 73 -6.19 13.61 -10.38
C ARG A 73 -5.27 12.40 -10.38
N TRP A 74 -5.66 11.35 -11.11
CA TRP A 74 -4.82 10.17 -11.27
C TRP A 74 -4.62 9.84 -12.73
N ALA A 75 -3.55 9.10 -13.00
CA ALA A 75 -3.23 8.62 -14.33
C ALA A 75 -3.88 7.26 -14.61
N THR A 76 -4.28 7.05 -15.85
CA THR A 76 -4.52 5.71 -16.39
C THR A 76 -3.19 4.98 -16.63
N TRP A 77 -3.22 3.67 -16.81
CA TRP A 77 -2.01 2.88 -17.10
C TRP A 77 -1.20 3.46 -18.26
N GLY A 78 -1.84 3.78 -19.39
CA GLY A 78 -1.15 4.34 -20.57
C GLY A 78 -0.49 5.70 -20.32
N VAL A 79 -1.11 6.56 -19.51
CA VAL A 79 -0.53 7.86 -19.13
C VAL A 79 0.67 7.66 -18.21
N LEU A 80 0.55 6.74 -17.24
CA LEU A 80 1.62 6.42 -16.29
C LEU A 80 2.86 5.87 -17.00
N THR A 81 2.68 4.90 -17.90
CA THR A 81 3.78 4.28 -18.64
C THR A 81 4.49 5.26 -19.57
N GLY A 82 3.72 6.14 -20.22
CA GLY A 82 4.26 7.22 -21.03
C GLY A 82 5.03 8.25 -20.22
N TRP A 83 4.60 8.51 -18.98
CA TRP A 83 5.26 9.45 -18.08
C TRP A 83 6.62 8.93 -17.58
N VAL A 84 6.64 7.70 -17.04
CA VAL A 84 7.87 7.10 -16.47
C VAL A 84 8.85 6.68 -17.57
N GLY A 85 8.41 6.55 -18.81
CA GLY A 85 9.28 6.17 -19.94
C GLY A 85 9.98 4.81 -19.74
N SER A 86 9.34 3.91 -18.98
CA SER A 86 9.92 2.63 -18.57
C SER A 86 9.92 1.55 -19.66
N GLY A 87 9.14 1.78 -20.74
CA GLY A 87 8.91 0.77 -21.77
C GLY A 87 7.94 -0.34 -21.36
N TRP A 88 7.20 -0.17 -20.26
CA TRP A 88 6.17 -1.12 -19.84
C TRP A 88 5.05 -1.18 -20.86
N SER A 89 4.89 -2.33 -21.52
CA SER A 89 3.77 -2.55 -22.46
C SER A 89 2.53 -3.02 -21.72
N GLU A 90 2.70 -3.94 -20.79
CA GLU A 90 1.60 -4.54 -20.03
C GLU A 90 1.83 -4.45 -18.52
N PRO A 91 0.74 -4.33 -17.72
CA PRO A 91 0.85 -4.28 -16.27
C PRO A 91 1.13 -5.67 -15.70
N ILE A 92 2.12 -5.77 -14.81
CA ILE A 92 2.26 -6.92 -13.93
C ILE A 92 1.21 -6.77 -12.81
N VAL A 93 0.35 -7.77 -12.67
CA VAL A 93 -0.75 -7.75 -11.70
C VAL A 93 -0.25 -8.25 -10.35
N TYR A 94 -0.40 -7.42 -9.32
CA TYR A 94 -0.15 -7.77 -7.93
C TYR A 94 -1.47 -7.79 -7.15
N ALA A 95 -2.14 -8.94 -7.16
CA ALA A 95 -3.38 -9.18 -6.42
C ALA A 95 -3.05 -10.01 -5.17
N TYR A 96 -2.73 -9.32 -4.08
CA TYR A 96 -2.39 -9.96 -2.81
C TYR A 96 -3.55 -10.79 -2.27
N GLY A 97 -3.24 -12.02 -1.84
CA GLY A 97 -4.19 -13.05 -1.48
C GLY A 97 -4.73 -13.85 -2.66
N ASP A 98 -4.49 -13.41 -3.90
CA ASP A 98 -4.89 -14.10 -5.12
C ASP A 98 -3.69 -14.68 -5.89
N ASN A 99 -3.01 -13.86 -6.71
CA ASN A 99 -1.84 -14.32 -7.44
C ASN A 99 -0.53 -14.09 -6.68
N VAL A 100 -0.51 -13.22 -5.67
CA VAL A 100 0.59 -13.08 -4.72
C VAL A 100 0.07 -13.46 -3.34
N TYR A 101 0.55 -14.54 -2.77
CA TYR A 101 0.10 -15.00 -1.46
C TYR A 101 1.23 -15.66 -0.69
N TYR A 102 1.03 -15.75 0.62
CA TYR A 102 1.95 -16.40 1.55
C TYR A 102 1.42 -17.79 1.91
N SER A 103 2.30 -18.78 1.87
CA SER A 103 2.04 -20.13 2.42
C SER A 103 3.26 -20.52 3.23
N ASP A 104 3.05 -20.81 4.50
CA ASP A 104 4.11 -20.96 5.49
C ASP A 104 5.04 -19.72 5.49
N ASP A 105 6.33 -19.90 5.18
CA ASP A 105 7.31 -18.82 5.11
C ASP A 105 7.71 -18.47 3.67
N GLN A 106 6.94 -18.93 2.68
CA GLN A 106 7.18 -18.67 1.26
C GLN A 106 6.15 -17.71 0.69
N VAL A 107 6.59 -16.85 -0.22
CA VAL A 107 5.75 -16.00 -1.07
C VAL A 107 5.64 -16.63 -2.44
N TYR A 108 4.44 -16.75 -2.93
CA TYR A 108 4.11 -17.31 -4.24
C TYR A 108 3.63 -16.20 -5.18
N TYR A 109 4.02 -16.30 -6.45
CA TYR A 109 3.41 -15.59 -7.56
C TYR A 109 2.78 -16.62 -8.51
N GLY A 110 1.44 -16.64 -8.59
CA GLY A 110 0.73 -17.78 -9.16
C GLY A 110 0.99 -19.04 -8.33
N ASP A 111 1.46 -20.10 -8.99
CA ASP A 111 1.81 -21.36 -8.32
C ASP A 111 3.34 -21.53 -8.12
N GLN A 112 4.13 -20.47 -8.35
CA GLN A 112 5.59 -20.50 -8.24
C GLN A 112 6.06 -19.80 -6.96
N PRO A 113 6.88 -20.45 -6.13
CA PRO A 113 7.54 -19.77 -5.03
C PRO A 113 8.58 -18.78 -5.58
N VAL A 114 8.51 -17.52 -5.14
CA VAL A 114 9.39 -16.44 -5.64
C VAL A 114 10.40 -15.96 -4.60
N ALA A 115 10.08 -16.08 -3.31
CA ALA A 115 10.96 -15.66 -2.22
C ALA A 115 10.49 -16.24 -0.89
N THR A 116 11.33 -16.19 0.16
CA THR A 116 10.82 -16.28 1.53
C THR A 116 10.11 -14.98 1.91
N ALA A 117 9.28 -15.02 2.95
CA ALA A 117 8.59 -13.83 3.46
C ALA A 117 9.57 -12.71 3.83
N GLU A 118 10.69 -13.06 4.46
CA GLU A 118 11.76 -12.12 4.80
C GLU A 118 12.44 -11.54 3.55
N GLN A 119 12.81 -12.38 2.58
CA GLN A 119 13.41 -11.93 1.33
C GLN A 119 12.48 -11.01 0.55
N TYR A 120 11.18 -11.28 0.55
CA TYR A 120 10.21 -10.45 -0.15
C TYR A 120 10.10 -9.05 0.50
N ALA A 121 10.12 -8.97 1.83
CA ALA A 121 10.19 -7.71 2.56
C ALA A 121 11.53 -6.98 2.34
N GLN A 122 12.67 -7.69 2.30
CA GLN A 122 13.98 -7.10 1.99
C GLN A 122 14.05 -6.54 0.56
N GLN A 123 13.38 -7.17 -0.40
CA GLN A 123 13.26 -6.60 -1.76
C GLN A 123 12.52 -5.26 -1.74
N ALA A 124 11.46 -5.12 -0.95
CA ALA A 124 10.77 -3.83 -0.78
C ALA A 124 11.68 -2.77 -0.15
N GLU A 125 12.51 -3.13 0.85
CA GLU A 125 13.54 -2.24 1.41
C GLU A 125 14.55 -1.79 0.35
N THR A 126 14.99 -2.72 -0.49
CA THR A 126 15.94 -2.43 -1.57
C THR A 126 15.34 -1.47 -2.59
N ILE A 127 14.06 -1.64 -2.94
CA ILE A 127 13.36 -0.71 -3.84
C ILE A 127 13.36 0.71 -3.24
N VAL A 128 13.03 0.86 -1.97
CA VAL A 128 13.05 2.17 -1.29
C VAL A 128 14.46 2.75 -1.24
N ALA A 129 15.46 1.94 -0.88
CA ALA A 129 16.86 2.38 -0.77
C ALA A 129 17.49 2.80 -2.11
N ASN A 130 16.98 2.31 -3.22
CA ASN A 130 17.43 2.68 -4.56
C ASN A 130 16.85 4.01 -5.07
N ALA A 131 15.94 4.65 -4.31
CA ALA A 131 15.42 5.95 -4.67
C ALA A 131 16.56 6.98 -4.65
N PRO A 132 16.87 7.65 -5.78
CA PRO A 132 17.89 8.68 -5.80
C PRO A 132 17.44 9.89 -4.97
N GLU A 133 18.37 10.52 -4.28
CA GLU A 133 18.14 11.80 -3.63
C GLU A 133 17.91 12.88 -4.69
N VAL A 134 16.67 13.18 -4.99
CA VAL A 134 16.30 14.29 -5.87
C VAL A 134 15.58 15.35 -5.05
N ALA A 135 16.09 16.58 -5.11
CA ALA A 135 15.39 17.69 -4.48
C ALA A 135 13.98 17.81 -5.08
N PRO A 136 12.92 17.81 -4.27
CA PRO A 136 11.53 17.77 -4.75
C PRO A 136 11.16 18.90 -5.72
N ASP A 137 11.84 20.03 -5.63
CA ASP A 137 11.66 21.20 -6.49
C ASP A 137 12.28 21.06 -7.88
N LYS A 138 13.12 20.05 -8.09
CA LYS A 138 13.82 19.77 -9.36
C LYS A 138 13.18 18.67 -10.19
N ALA A 139 12.29 17.87 -9.60
CA ALA A 139 11.59 16.80 -10.29
C ALA A 139 10.24 17.29 -10.84
N GLU A 140 9.84 16.73 -11.97
CA GLU A 140 8.47 16.85 -12.46
C GLU A 140 7.64 15.71 -11.86
N TRP A 141 6.50 16.06 -11.28
CA TRP A 141 5.65 15.12 -10.55
C TRP A 141 4.31 14.90 -11.22
N MET A 142 3.91 13.65 -11.33
CA MET A 142 2.57 13.26 -11.74
C MET A 142 1.81 12.73 -10.52
N PRO A 143 0.61 13.26 -10.22
CA PRO A 143 -0.20 12.75 -9.12
C PRO A 143 -0.68 11.33 -9.41
N LEU A 144 -0.58 10.45 -8.41
CA LEU A 144 -1.13 9.11 -8.42
C LEU A 144 -2.47 9.03 -7.68
N GLY A 145 -2.77 10.04 -6.86
CA GLY A 145 -4.05 10.20 -6.16
C GLY A 145 -3.92 10.31 -4.65
N VAL A 146 -5.08 10.39 -4.03
CA VAL A 146 -5.27 10.37 -2.57
C VAL A 146 -6.02 9.10 -2.20
N PHE A 147 -5.55 8.43 -1.16
CA PHE A 147 -6.08 7.14 -0.74
C PHE A 147 -6.37 7.14 0.76
N ALA A 148 -7.51 6.57 1.16
CA ALA A 148 -7.75 6.15 2.52
C ALA A 148 -7.19 4.74 2.72
N LEU A 149 -6.57 4.48 3.87
CA LEU A 149 -5.95 3.20 4.20
C LEU A 149 -6.80 2.44 5.20
N THR A 150 -7.08 1.17 4.95
CA THR A 150 -7.84 0.28 5.84
C THR A 150 -7.29 -1.14 5.76
N PRO A 151 -7.45 -1.99 6.79
CA PRO A 151 -7.22 -3.42 6.64
C PRO A 151 -8.06 -3.99 5.49
N ASP A 152 -7.49 -4.90 4.70
CA ASP A 152 -8.17 -5.52 3.56
C ASP A 152 -9.04 -6.72 3.99
N GLY A 153 -10.05 -7.05 3.18
CA GLY A 153 -10.88 -8.25 3.33
C GLY A 153 -12.23 -8.06 4.03
N GLN A 154 -12.48 -6.89 4.60
CA GLN A 154 -13.76 -6.58 5.26
C GLN A 154 -14.66 -5.73 4.36
N ALA A 155 -15.96 -6.04 4.31
CA ALA A 155 -16.95 -5.26 3.57
C ALA A 155 -17.30 -3.93 4.28
N SER A 156 -17.14 -3.88 5.60
CA SER A 156 -17.43 -2.71 6.43
C SER A 156 -16.42 -2.57 7.56
N GLY A 157 -16.34 -1.36 8.15
CA GLY A 157 -15.44 -1.11 9.26
C GLY A 157 -15.45 0.35 9.71
N PRO A 158 -14.60 0.71 10.69
CA PRO A 158 -14.52 2.07 11.18
C PRO A 158 -14.08 3.03 10.08
N GLU A 159 -14.39 4.31 10.26
CA GLU A 159 -13.86 5.38 9.42
C GLU A 159 -12.32 5.34 9.41
N PRO A 160 -11.68 5.41 8.22
CA PRO A 160 -10.23 5.44 8.14
C PRO A 160 -9.64 6.66 8.84
N SER A 161 -8.55 6.44 9.56
CA SER A 161 -7.75 7.53 10.15
C SER A 161 -6.45 7.80 9.41
N LEU A 162 -6.05 6.93 8.50
CA LEU A 162 -4.82 7.06 7.71
C LEU A 162 -5.14 7.41 6.27
N PHE A 163 -4.53 8.47 5.79
CA PHE A 163 -4.70 8.97 4.43
C PHE A 163 -3.33 9.16 3.78
N LEU A 164 -3.22 8.79 2.52
CA LEU A 164 -1.98 8.79 1.77
C LEU A 164 -2.17 9.52 0.45
N GLN A 165 -1.39 10.57 0.22
CA GLN A 165 -1.27 11.18 -1.09
C GLN A 165 0.03 10.73 -1.74
N LEU A 166 -0.04 10.34 -2.99
CA LEU A 166 1.10 9.85 -3.77
C LEU A 166 1.30 10.63 -5.07
N ALA A 167 2.56 10.81 -5.42
CA ALA A 167 3.01 11.29 -6.72
C ALA A 167 4.23 10.50 -7.19
N ILE A 168 4.47 10.47 -8.51
CA ILE A 168 5.61 9.80 -9.12
C ILE A 168 6.35 10.76 -10.07
N SER A 169 7.68 10.73 -10.02
CA SER A 169 8.52 11.44 -10.99
C SER A 169 8.71 10.65 -12.28
N LYS A 170 9.31 11.26 -13.29
CA LYS A 170 9.69 10.57 -14.54
C LYS A 170 10.73 9.48 -14.33
N GLU A 171 11.57 9.62 -13.32
CA GLU A 171 12.60 8.64 -12.96
C GLU A 171 12.02 7.44 -12.22
N GLY A 172 10.74 7.50 -11.79
CA GLY A 172 10.06 6.47 -11.01
C GLY A 172 10.16 6.68 -9.50
N ILE A 173 10.69 7.84 -9.06
CA ILE A 173 10.71 8.18 -7.64
C ILE A 173 9.27 8.42 -7.19
N VAL A 174 8.89 7.81 -6.07
CA VAL A 174 7.58 8.00 -5.45
C VAL A 174 7.74 8.85 -4.21
N SER A 175 6.87 9.80 -4.06
CA SER A 175 6.82 10.61 -2.87
C SER A 175 5.41 11.07 -2.57
N GLY A 176 5.20 11.59 -1.37
CA GLY A 176 3.89 12.02 -0.94
C GLY A 176 3.80 12.32 0.54
N THR A 177 2.58 12.23 1.03
CA THR A 177 2.23 12.61 2.40
C THR A 177 1.34 11.55 3.01
N LEU A 178 1.72 11.07 4.19
CA LEU A 178 0.91 10.25 5.07
C LEU A 178 0.33 11.13 6.18
N HIS A 179 -0.99 11.23 6.25
CA HIS A 179 -1.71 11.95 7.29
C HIS A 179 -2.48 10.97 8.18
N ASN A 180 -2.34 11.13 9.49
CA ASN A 180 -3.12 10.41 10.50
C ASN A 180 -4.07 11.40 11.17
N SER A 181 -5.37 11.33 10.86
CA SER A 181 -6.39 12.23 11.40
C SER A 181 -6.64 12.00 12.89
N ALA A 182 -6.45 10.77 13.40
CA ALA A 182 -6.64 10.46 14.82
C ALA A 182 -5.60 11.16 15.73
N THR A 183 -4.39 11.38 15.23
CA THR A 183 -3.31 12.05 15.96
C THR A 183 -2.99 13.44 15.41
N ASN A 184 -3.67 13.85 14.35
CA ASN A 184 -3.39 15.06 13.56
C ASN A 184 -1.91 15.20 13.20
N SER A 185 -1.28 14.08 12.83
CA SER A 185 0.12 14.02 12.43
C SER A 185 0.26 13.84 10.93
N THR A 186 1.26 14.50 10.36
CA THR A 186 1.55 14.46 8.93
C THR A 186 3.02 14.16 8.72
N GLN A 187 3.33 13.22 7.85
CA GLN A 187 4.68 12.75 7.57
C GLN A 187 4.90 12.68 6.06
N THR A 188 6.10 13.05 5.61
CA THR A 188 6.52 12.84 4.21
C THR A 188 6.87 11.38 4.01
N ILE A 189 6.52 10.85 2.85
CA ILE A 189 6.95 9.51 2.43
C ILE A 189 7.86 9.63 1.21
N GLU A 190 8.75 8.65 1.08
CA GLU A 190 9.67 8.51 -0.04
C GLU A 190 9.78 7.05 -0.46
N GLY A 191 10.03 6.82 -1.72
CA GLY A 191 10.16 5.49 -2.27
C GLY A 191 10.43 5.49 -3.77
N MET A 192 10.28 4.33 -4.39
CA MET A 192 10.56 4.15 -5.80
C MET A 192 9.68 3.06 -6.42
N ALA A 193 9.46 3.19 -7.73
CA ALA A 193 8.93 2.12 -8.56
C ALA A 193 10.10 1.37 -9.22
N ASP A 194 10.19 0.08 -8.99
CA ASP A 194 11.13 -0.80 -9.65
C ASP A 194 10.66 -1.11 -11.08
N LYS A 195 11.54 -0.85 -12.06
CA LYS A 195 11.19 -0.92 -13.47
C LYS A 195 11.08 -2.35 -14.00
N GLU A 196 11.75 -3.30 -13.37
CA GLU A 196 11.76 -4.71 -13.81
C GLU A 196 10.54 -5.44 -13.27
N THR A 197 10.28 -5.30 -11.98
CA THR A 197 9.18 -5.99 -11.30
C THR A 197 7.87 -5.21 -11.34
N GLN A 198 7.87 -3.91 -11.66
CA GLN A 198 6.74 -3.00 -11.53
C GLN A 198 6.17 -2.95 -10.09
N ARG A 199 6.96 -3.32 -9.08
CA ARG A 199 6.64 -3.08 -7.68
C ARG A 199 6.98 -1.63 -7.33
N VAL A 200 6.18 -1.06 -6.49
CA VAL A 200 6.44 0.27 -5.91
C VAL A 200 6.42 0.14 -4.41
N ALA A 201 7.46 0.67 -3.76
CA ALA A 201 7.58 0.63 -2.31
C ALA A 201 7.95 2.00 -1.77
N TRP A 202 7.45 2.33 -0.59
CA TRP A 202 7.73 3.60 0.10
C TRP A 202 7.72 3.44 1.61
N THR A 203 8.37 4.36 2.28
CA THR A 203 8.41 4.48 3.74
C THR A 203 8.30 5.94 4.16
N VAL A 204 8.15 6.20 5.45
CA VAL A 204 8.23 7.55 6.00
C VAL A 204 9.69 8.02 5.98
N VAL A 205 9.93 9.22 5.48
CA VAL A 205 11.28 9.83 5.43
C VAL A 205 11.98 9.72 6.78
N GLY A 206 13.22 9.23 6.75
CA GLY A 206 14.04 8.99 7.93
C GLY A 206 13.69 7.73 8.73
N LYS A 207 12.79 6.88 8.20
CA LYS A 207 12.50 5.56 8.77
C LYS A 207 12.87 4.46 7.79
N THR A 208 13.25 3.30 8.32
CA THR A 208 13.46 2.09 7.51
C THR A 208 12.22 1.21 7.45
N ARG A 209 11.34 1.30 8.45
CA ARG A 209 10.09 0.55 8.58
C ARG A 209 9.02 1.37 9.31
N PRO A 210 7.71 1.14 9.11
CA PRO A 210 7.16 0.18 8.16
C PRO A 210 7.40 0.58 6.71
N ILE A 211 7.47 -0.41 5.82
CA ILE A 211 7.47 -0.22 4.37
C ILE A 211 6.12 -0.65 3.82
N MET A 212 5.53 0.19 3.00
CA MET A 212 4.34 -0.13 2.25
C MET A 212 4.70 -0.40 0.79
N GLU A 213 4.09 -1.40 0.17
CA GLU A 213 4.31 -1.73 -1.22
C GLU A 213 3.05 -2.17 -1.95
N THR A 214 3.04 -1.97 -3.26
CA THR A 214 2.02 -2.49 -4.17
C THR A 214 2.59 -2.62 -5.58
N GLY A 215 1.82 -3.17 -6.52
CA GLY A 215 2.12 -3.05 -7.94
C GLY A 215 1.77 -1.65 -8.45
N ILE A 216 2.62 -1.05 -9.27
CA ILE A 216 2.40 0.31 -9.78
C ILE A 216 1.08 0.42 -10.56
N ALA A 217 0.66 -0.63 -11.26
CA ALA A 217 -0.61 -0.68 -11.97
C ALA A 217 -1.83 -0.64 -11.02
N ASN A 218 -1.69 -1.09 -9.78
CA ASN A 218 -2.76 -1.00 -8.80
C ASN A 218 -3.09 0.46 -8.48
N LEU A 219 -2.07 1.34 -8.47
CA LEU A 219 -2.24 2.77 -8.24
C LEU A 219 -2.98 3.52 -9.36
N THR A 220 -3.41 2.83 -10.41
CA THR A 220 -4.30 3.35 -11.44
C THR A 220 -5.76 2.93 -11.26
N LYS A 221 -6.09 2.28 -10.14
CA LYS A 221 -7.43 1.73 -9.85
C LYS A 221 -8.09 2.43 -8.66
N ASP A 222 -9.40 2.24 -8.52
CA ASP A 222 -10.18 2.78 -7.40
C ASP A 222 -9.82 2.14 -6.06
N THR A 223 -9.46 0.87 -6.09
CA THR A 223 -8.97 0.13 -4.93
C THR A 223 -7.64 -0.54 -5.26
N SER A 224 -6.69 -0.43 -4.36
CA SER A 224 -5.34 -0.97 -4.52
C SER A 224 -4.97 -1.79 -3.29
N PRO A 225 -4.84 -3.12 -3.42
CA PRO A 225 -4.28 -3.90 -2.33
C PRO A 225 -2.80 -3.55 -2.15
N ALA A 226 -2.35 -3.48 -0.92
CA ALA A 226 -0.97 -3.19 -0.56
C ALA A 226 -0.49 -4.11 0.57
N LEU A 227 0.81 -4.31 0.67
CA LEU A 227 1.44 -4.94 1.82
C LEU A 227 2.11 -3.89 2.69
N VAL A 228 2.09 -4.12 4.00
CA VAL A 228 2.83 -3.31 4.97
C VAL A 228 3.75 -4.24 5.74
N HIS A 229 5.05 -4.02 5.61
CA HIS A 229 6.12 -4.76 6.28
C HIS A 229 6.56 -4.00 7.53
N PHE A 230 6.31 -4.55 8.70
CA PHE A 230 6.62 -3.93 9.99
C PHE A 230 8.03 -4.30 10.49
N ALA A 231 8.52 -3.53 11.47
CA ALA A 231 9.85 -3.72 12.06
C ALA A 231 10.00 -5.03 12.85
N ASP A 232 8.91 -5.59 13.34
CA ASP A 232 8.86 -6.87 14.05
C ASP A 232 8.82 -8.08 13.12
N GLY A 233 8.94 -7.87 11.80
CA GLY A 233 8.87 -8.91 10.77
C GLY A 233 7.46 -9.30 10.35
N GLN A 234 6.43 -8.69 10.93
CA GLN A 234 5.05 -8.90 10.48
C GLN A 234 4.83 -8.27 9.10
N THR A 235 4.00 -8.92 8.30
CA THR A 235 3.47 -8.37 7.05
C THR A 235 1.95 -8.40 7.11
N GLN A 236 1.32 -7.28 6.80
CA GLN A 236 -0.13 -7.17 6.78
C GLN A 236 -0.60 -6.75 5.38
N GLN A 237 -1.78 -7.23 4.99
CA GLN A 237 -2.46 -6.79 3.78
C GLN A 237 -3.42 -5.65 4.12
N TRP A 238 -3.26 -4.55 3.38
CA TRP A 238 -4.07 -3.35 3.49
C TRP A 238 -4.76 -3.04 2.17
N LEU A 239 -5.89 -2.33 2.26
CA LEU A 239 -6.61 -1.78 1.13
C LEU A 239 -6.41 -0.27 1.09
N MET A 240 -5.97 0.24 -0.05
CA MET A 240 -5.92 1.64 -0.38
C MET A 240 -7.16 1.98 -1.20
N VAL A 241 -8.05 2.77 -0.65
CA VAL A 241 -9.28 3.23 -1.32
C VAL A 241 -9.05 4.63 -1.86
N ARG A 242 -9.15 4.80 -3.17
CA ARG A 242 -9.01 6.11 -3.83
C ARG A 242 -10.15 7.03 -3.44
N LEU A 243 -9.80 8.22 -3.00
CA LEU A 243 -10.75 9.29 -2.72
C LEU A 243 -11.00 10.12 -3.97
N GLU A 244 -12.24 10.57 -4.12
CA GLU A 244 -12.66 11.46 -5.18
C GLU A 244 -12.41 12.92 -4.80
N ASP A 245 -12.36 13.80 -5.81
CA ASP A 245 -12.22 15.23 -5.58
C ASP A 245 -13.48 15.77 -4.88
N PRO A 246 -13.36 16.34 -3.68
CA PRO A 246 -14.52 16.87 -2.96
C PRO A 246 -15.21 18.02 -3.74
N ALA A 247 -14.52 18.66 -4.67
CA ALA A 247 -15.11 19.68 -5.53
C ALA A 247 -15.95 19.09 -6.68
N ALA A 248 -15.76 17.82 -7.03
CA ALA A 248 -16.52 17.14 -8.09
C ALA A 248 -17.90 16.65 -7.62
N ALA A 249 -18.14 16.62 -6.31
CA ALA A 249 -19.39 16.15 -5.69
C ALA A 249 -20.46 17.27 -5.49
N LYS A 250 -20.22 18.46 -6.06
CA LYS A 250 -21.13 19.62 -5.97
C LYS A 250 -21.89 19.88 -7.25
#